data_64353f9f9469b40d275fb4e7771a82d0
#
_entry.id   64353f9f9469b40d275fb4e7771a82d0
#
_cell.length_a   1.000
_cell.length_b   1.000
_cell.length_c   1.000
_cell.angle_alpha   90.00
_cell.angle_beta   90.00
_cell.angle_gamma   90.00
#
_symmetry.space_group_name_H-M   'P 1'
#
loop_
_entity.id
_entity.type
_entity.pdbx_description
1 polymer ?
#
loop_
_entity_poly.entity_id
_entity_poly.type
_entity_poly.pdbx_seq_one_letter_code
_entity_poly.pdbx_strand_id
1 'polypeptide(L)'
;ILKGCKVVGLEKDANDHIVALTYEQDGKKIREEADVFISSMPIRDLVGGMNDVPEKEAKIAAGLPYRDYRTLGVLVRKLNLKNKTKIKTVGNIVPDNWVYVHDRNVQLGRFQIYNNWSPYMVVDLEHTVWIGLEYFCNEGDKLWNMSDQEFSDFAVDEIIKMGMIDSKEDVLDTHSESVKKAYPAYFDTYEEINTLIHWLNGIDNLYCVGRNGQHRYNNIDHSMCTSFEVVHNIVNGIRDRSNIWNVNTEKEYHEAKN
;
A
#
# COMPACT_ATOMS: atom_id res chain seq x y z
N ILE A 1 19.13 9.80 -4.66
CA ILE A 1 17.65 9.69 -4.53
C ILE A 1 17.08 11.08 -4.69
N LEU A 2 16.19 11.26 -5.67
CA LEU A 2 15.40 12.48 -5.83
C LEU A 2 14.07 12.31 -5.09
N LYS A 3 13.72 13.29 -4.25
CA LYS A 3 12.45 13.32 -3.51
C LYS A 3 11.55 14.43 -4.06
N GLY A 4 10.24 14.30 -3.84
CA GLY A 4 9.27 15.27 -4.37
C GLY A 4 9.10 15.22 -5.88
N CYS A 5 9.53 14.11 -6.52
CA CYS A 5 9.47 13.90 -7.96
C CYS A 5 8.36 12.90 -8.28
N LYS A 6 7.40 13.31 -9.11
CA LYS A 6 6.31 12.45 -9.58
C LYS A 6 6.55 12.10 -11.04
N VAL A 7 6.78 10.82 -11.35
CA VAL A 7 6.85 10.36 -12.74
C VAL A 7 5.46 10.50 -13.38
N VAL A 8 5.41 11.14 -14.54
CA VAL A 8 4.17 11.47 -15.26
C VAL A 8 4.17 10.97 -16.70
N GLY A 9 5.30 10.49 -17.21
CA GLY A 9 5.38 9.96 -18.56
C GLY A 9 6.59 9.07 -18.79
N LEU A 10 6.45 8.13 -19.73
CA LEU A 10 7.52 7.34 -20.33
C LEU A 10 7.44 7.44 -21.84
N GLU A 11 8.57 7.66 -22.47
CA GLU A 11 8.70 7.83 -23.91
C GLU A 11 9.31 6.56 -24.51
N LYS A 12 8.56 5.91 -25.42
CA LYS A 12 9.04 4.77 -26.22
C LYS A 12 9.48 5.24 -27.60
N ASP A 13 10.49 4.59 -28.13
CA ASP A 13 10.84 4.69 -29.55
C ASP A 13 9.99 3.75 -30.45
N ALA A 14 10.27 3.78 -31.75
CA ALA A 14 9.56 2.93 -32.72
C ALA A 14 9.80 1.42 -32.56
N ASN A 15 10.75 1.01 -31.72
CA ASN A 15 11.08 -0.38 -31.42
C ASN A 15 10.51 -0.85 -30.06
N ASP A 16 9.60 -0.09 -29.47
CA ASP A 16 9.05 -0.31 -28.12
C ASP A 16 10.11 -0.27 -27.00
N HIS A 17 11.22 0.41 -27.21
CA HIS A 17 12.27 0.63 -26.21
C HIS A 17 11.99 1.94 -25.45
N ILE A 18 12.03 1.95 -24.12
CA ILE A 18 11.88 3.17 -23.34
C ILE A 18 13.18 3.98 -23.46
N VAL A 19 13.09 5.21 -23.95
CA VAL A 19 14.24 6.10 -24.12
C VAL A 19 14.35 7.16 -23.03
N ALA A 20 13.23 7.52 -22.41
CA ALA A 20 13.23 8.52 -21.35
C ALA A 20 11.99 8.39 -20.45
N LEU A 21 12.09 8.94 -19.25
CA LEU A 21 10.96 9.26 -18.41
C LEU A 21 10.83 10.78 -18.20
N THR A 22 9.62 11.23 -17.92
CA THR A 22 9.36 12.61 -17.50
C THR A 22 8.78 12.59 -16.09
N TYR A 23 9.37 13.39 -15.20
CA TYR A 23 8.83 13.63 -13.87
C TYR A 23 8.53 15.10 -13.61
N GLU A 24 7.61 15.34 -12.69
CA GLU A 24 7.28 16.68 -12.19
C GLU A 24 7.96 16.91 -10.84
N GLN A 25 8.63 18.04 -10.71
CA GLN A 25 9.23 18.55 -9.48
C GLN A 25 9.03 20.06 -9.42
N ASP A 26 8.47 20.58 -8.34
CA ASP A 26 8.22 22.01 -8.13
C ASP A 26 7.49 22.69 -9.30
N GLY A 27 6.49 21.99 -9.87
CA GLY A 27 5.70 22.47 -11.01
C GLY A 27 6.42 22.46 -12.37
N LYS A 28 7.63 21.89 -12.45
CA LYS A 28 8.38 21.75 -13.69
C LYS A 28 8.42 20.29 -14.14
N LYS A 29 8.30 20.09 -15.45
CA LYS A 29 8.54 18.79 -16.08
C LYS A 29 10.00 18.65 -16.45
N ILE A 30 10.61 17.58 -16.01
CA ILE A 30 12.02 17.25 -16.27
C ILE A 30 12.06 15.90 -16.97
N ARG A 31 12.82 15.82 -18.05
CA ARG A 31 13.03 14.61 -18.85
C ARG A 31 14.40 14.02 -18.50
N GLU A 32 14.42 12.71 -18.21
CA GLU A 32 15.64 11.96 -17.91
C GLU A 32 15.74 10.73 -18.80
N GLU A 33 16.94 10.45 -19.28
CA GLU A 33 17.27 9.29 -20.10
C GLU A 33 17.97 8.22 -19.24
N ALA A 34 17.71 6.95 -19.55
CA ALA A 34 18.37 5.83 -18.90
C ALA A 34 18.35 4.60 -19.82
N ASP A 35 19.25 3.65 -19.55
CA ASP A 35 19.31 2.39 -20.29
C ASP A 35 18.27 1.39 -19.81
N VAL A 36 17.91 1.42 -18.52
CA VAL A 36 16.98 0.49 -17.89
C VAL A 36 16.01 1.23 -16.96
N PHE A 37 14.75 0.85 -17.00
CA PHE A 37 13.69 1.41 -16.18
C PHE A 37 13.09 0.33 -15.28
N ILE A 38 13.15 0.54 -13.96
CA ILE A 38 12.55 -0.33 -12.96
C ILE A 38 11.45 0.46 -12.26
N SER A 39 10.20 0.04 -12.44
CA SER A 39 9.03 0.76 -11.96
C SER A 39 8.35 0.02 -10.81
N SER A 40 8.21 0.68 -9.67
CA SER A 40 7.34 0.27 -8.56
C SER A 40 6.04 1.08 -8.48
N MET A 41 5.83 2.02 -9.42
CA MET A 41 4.61 2.84 -9.45
C MET A 41 3.40 1.99 -9.86
N PRO A 42 2.16 2.43 -9.53
CA PRO A 42 0.97 1.71 -9.95
C PRO A 42 0.97 1.46 -11.46
N ILE A 43 0.80 0.19 -11.85
CA ILE A 43 0.84 -0.23 -13.26
C ILE A 43 -0.14 0.54 -14.14
N ARG A 44 -1.30 0.91 -13.58
CA ARG A 44 -2.28 1.79 -14.20
C ARG A 44 -1.69 3.16 -14.57
N ASP A 45 -0.94 3.77 -13.66
CA ASP A 45 -0.33 5.09 -13.86
C ASP A 45 0.88 5.00 -14.79
N LEU A 46 1.66 3.90 -14.69
CA LEU A 46 2.77 3.61 -15.57
C LEU A 46 2.30 3.57 -17.04
N VAL A 47 1.31 2.75 -17.32
CA VAL A 47 0.75 2.57 -18.67
C VAL A 47 0.04 3.82 -19.15
N GLY A 48 -0.71 4.51 -18.27
CA GLY A 48 -1.37 5.77 -18.59
C GLY A 48 -0.42 6.93 -18.93
N GLY A 49 0.84 6.81 -18.51
CA GLY A 49 1.91 7.79 -18.83
C GLY A 49 2.75 7.44 -20.07
N MET A 50 2.50 6.31 -20.73
CA MET A 50 3.25 5.92 -21.93
C MET A 50 2.61 6.45 -23.21
N ASN A 51 3.45 6.76 -24.20
CA ASN A 51 2.99 6.94 -25.58
C ASN A 51 2.74 5.59 -26.27
N ASP A 52 1.93 5.59 -27.32
CA ASP A 52 1.72 4.45 -28.24
C ASP A 52 1.37 3.13 -27.53
N VAL A 53 0.47 3.20 -26.55
CA VAL A 53 -0.08 2.03 -25.88
C VAL A 53 -1.21 1.46 -26.72
N PRO A 54 -1.23 0.14 -27.03
CA PRO A 54 -2.36 -0.46 -27.74
C PRO A 54 -3.66 -0.29 -26.93
N GLU A 55 -4.77 -0.07 -27.63
CA GLU A 55 -6.07 0.28 -27.03
C GLU A 55 -6.54 -0.74 -25.98
N LYS A 56 -6.33 -2.03 -26.27
CA LYS A 56 -6.72 -3.10 -25.35
C LYS A 56 -5.95 -3.02 -24.02
N GLU A 57 -4.64 -2.90 -24.09
CA GLU A 57 -3.74 -2.83 -22.92
C GLU A 57 -3.99 -1.54 -22.12
N ALA A 58 -4.22 -0.43 -22.79
CA ALA A 58 -4.59 0.83 -22.17
C ALA A 58 -5.93 0.71 -21.40
N LYS A 59 -6.93 0.03 -21.97
CA LYS A 59 -8.22 -0.22 -21.33
C LYS A 59 -8.09 -1.13 -20.12
N ILE A 60 -7.32 -2.23 -20.24
CA ILE A 60 -7.07 -3.13 -19.12
C ILE A 60 -6.40 -2.36 -17.97
N ALA A 61 -5.31 -1.64 -18.25
CA ALA A 61 -4.58 -0.88 -17.24
C ALA A 61 -5.45 0.18 -16.55
N ALA A 62 -6.24 0.94 -17.33
CA ALA A 62 -7.12 1.97 -16.78
C ALA A 62 -8.22 1.43 -15.88
N GLY A 63 -8.68 0.19 -16.14
CA GLY A 63 -9.71 -0.48 -15.36
C GLY A 63 -9.21 -1.23 -14.11
N LEU A 64 -7.88 -1.33 -13.90
CA LEU A 64 -7.35 -2.04 -12.72
C LEU A 64 -7.78 -1.34 -11.43
N PRO A 65 -8.49 -2.05 -10.52
CA PRO A 65 -9.04 -1.45 -9.32
C PRO A 65 -8.02 -1.41 -8.19
N TYR A 66 -8.18 -0.42 -7.32
CA TYR A 66 -7.44 -0.28 -6.08
C TYR A 66 -8.39 0.02 -4.93
N ARG A 67 -7.98 -0.31 -3.72
CA ARG A 67 -8.56 0.17 -2.49
C ARG A 67 -7.66 1.23 -1.88
N ASP A 68 -8.25 2.30 -1.45
CA ASP A 68 -7.63 3.30 -0.60
C ASP A 68 -7.87 2.92 0.87
N TYR A 69 -7.17 3.56 1.78
CA TYR A 69 -7.51 3.48 3.19
C TYR A 69 -7.11 4.74 3.93
N ARG A 70 -7.77 4.98 5.04
CA ARG A 70 -7.35 5.94 6.05
C ARG A 70 -6.91 5.21 7.30
N THR A 71 -5.87 5.73 7.92
CA THR A 71 -5.42 5.22 9.22
C THR A 71 -5.37 6.35 10.22
N LEU A 72 -5.71 6.02 11.47
CA LEU A 72 -5.51 6.89 12.61
C LEU A 72 -4.58 6.21 13.60
N GLY A 73 -3.41 6.81 13.82
CA GLY A 73 -2.59 6.50 14.98
C GLY A 73 -3.21 7.16 16.21
N VAL A 74 -3.38 6.40 17.28
CA VAL A 74 -3.91 6.90 18.56
C VAL A 74 -2.97 6.51 19.69
N LEU A 75 -2.40 7.49 20.36
CA LEU A 75 -1.62 7.29 21.57
C LEU A 75 -2.56 7.37 22.78
N VAL A 76 -2.64 6.29 23.54
CA VAL A 76 -3.53 6.21 24.72
C VAL A 76 -2.73 5.90 25.99
N ARG A 77 -3.27 6.32 27.15
CA ARG A 77 -2.68 6.02 28.47
C ARG A 77 -2.70 4.54 28.80
N LYS A 78 -3.73 3.83 28.33
CA LYS A 78 -3.94 2.40 28.61
C LYS A 78 -4.90 1.80 27.59
N LEU A 79 -4.82 0.50 27.42
CA LEU A 79 -5.88 -0.29 26.77
C LEU A 79 -6.60 -1.13 27.82
N ASN A 80 -7.92 -1.29 27.63
CA ASN A 80 -8.74 -2.20 28.44
C ASN A 80 -8.59 -3.65 28.02
N LEU A 81 -7.96 -3.91 26.85
CA LEU A 81 -7.63 -5.24 26.34
C LEU A 81 -6.51 -5.86 27.16
N LYS A 82 -6.89 -6.66 28.17
CA LYS A 82 -5.93 -7.27 29.09
C LYS A 82 -5.36 -8.58 28.57
N ASN A 83 -4.08 -8.80 28.81
CA ASN A 83 -3.43 -10.06 28.53
C ASN A 83 -3.97 -11.18 29.45
N LYS A 84 -4.62 -12.18 28.85
CA LYS A 84 -5.09 -13.39 29.51
C LYS A 84 -4.25 -14.61 29.17
N THR A 85 -3.12 -14.40 28.50
CA THR A 85 -2.20 -15.46 28.05
C THR A 85 -1.02 -15.62 29.00
N LYS A 86 -0.15 -16.60 28.72
CA LYS A 86 1.11 -16.79 29.42
C LYS A 86 2.26 -15.97 28.82
N ILE A 87 2.04 -15.30 27.69
CA ILE A 87 3.03 -14.46 27.01
C ILE A 87 3.19 -13.18 27.82
N LYS A 88 4.41 -12.87 28.21
CA LYS A 88 4.71 -11.63 28.94
C LYS A 88 4.80 -10.46 27.98
N THR A 89 4.09 -9.36 28.27
CA THR A 89 4.14 -8.10 27.55
C THR A 89 4.42 -6.96 28.52
N VAL A 90 5.00 -5.87 28.03
CA VAL A 90 5.19 -4.66 28.85
C VAL A 90 3.81 -4.05 29.12
N GLY A 91 3.58 -3.56 30.33
CA GLY A 91 2.27 -3.02 30.74
C GLY A 91 1.14 -4.04 30.78
N ASN A 92 1.44 -5.34 30.65
CA ASN A 92 0.45 -6.44 30.59
C ASN A 92 -0.65 -6.24 29.53
N ILE A 93 -0.32 -5.59 28.41
CA ILE A 93 -1.22 -5.44 27.27
C ILE A 93 -1.41 -6.79 26.55
N VAL A 94 -2.53 -6.95 25.83
CA VAL A 94 -2.78 -8.13 25.00
C VAL A 94 -1.63 -8.34 24.02
N PRO A 95 -1.11 -9.58 23.83
CA PRO A 95 0.09 -9.84 23.03
C PRO A 95 -0.19 -9.96 21.52
N ASP A 96 -1.26 -9.34 21.04
CA ASP A 96 -1.61 -9.33 19.62
C ASP A 96 -1.00 -8.12 18.93
N ASN A 97 -0.43 -8.34 17.75
CA ASN A 97 0.16 -7.26 16.95
C ASN A 97 -0.86 -6.65 15.98
N TRP A 98 -1.76 -7.49 15.48
CA TRP A 98 -2.65 -7.17 14.38
C TRP A 98 -3.98 -7.91 14.55
N VAL A 99 -5.08 -7.18 14.62
CA VAL A 99 -6.40 -7.72 14.90
C VAL A 99 -7.41 -7.25 13.86
N TYR A 100 -8.08 -8.21 13.20
CA TYR A 100 -9.23 -7.91 12.32
C TYR A 100 -10.49 -7.72 13.14
N VAL A 101 -11.27 -6.69 12.79
CA VAL A 101 -12.53 -6.36 13.45
C VAL A 101 -13.71 -6.83 12.62
N HIS A 102 -14.42 -7.84 13.11
CA HIS A 102 -15.59 -8.39 12.45
C HIS A 102 -16.93 -7.88 13.04
N ASP A 103 -16.90 -6.90 13.95
CA ASP A 103 -18.10 -6.28 14.50
C ASP A 103 -18.79 -5.41 13.43
N ARG A 104 -20.08 -5.72 13.18
CA ARG A 104 -20.88 -4.98 12.18
C ARG A 104 -21.35 -3.60 12.68
N ASN A 105 -21.18 -3.29 13.95
CA ASN A 105 -21.58 -2.01 14.53
C ASN A 105 -20.50 -0.92 14.42
N VAL A 106 -19.31 -1.27 13.94
CA VAL A 106 -18.19 -0.35 13.73
C VAL A 106 -17.67 -0.44 12.29
N GLN A 107 -17.07 0.63 11.80
CA GLN A 107 -16.46 0.68 10.47
C GLN A 107 -14.97 0.31 10.52
N LEU A 108 -14.36 0.31 11.72
CA LEU A 108 -13.00 -0.13 11.92
C LEU A 108 -12.79 -1.51 11.30
N GLY A 109 -11.87 -1.63 10.34
CA GLY A 109 -11.57 -2.89 9.66
C GLY A 109 -10.56 -3.74 10.41
N ARG A 110 -9.51 -3.10 10.93
CA ARG A 110 -8.50 -3.75 11.76
C ARG A 110 -7.74 -2.72 12.59
N PHE A 111 -7.04 -3.20 13.62
CA PHE A 111 -6.14 -2.36 14.39
C PHE A 111 -4.83 -3.07 14.69
N GLN A 112 -3.81 -2.28 14.98
CA GLN A 112 -2.47 -2.74 15.33
C GLN A 112 -2.08 -2.18 16.69
N ILE A 113 -1.27 -2.95 17.45
CA ILE A 113 -0.68 -2.52 18.72
C ILE A 113 0.82 -2.40 18.50
N TYR A 114 1.31 -1.19 18.26
CA TYR A 114 2.70 -0.95 17.88
C TYR A 114 3.70 -1.27 18.98
N ASN A 115 3.30 -1.20 20.26
CA ASN A 115 4.13 -1.64 21.38
C ASN A 115 4.61 -3.09 21.22
N ASN A 116 3.79 -3.96 20.61
CA ASN A 116 4.12 -5.36 20.40
C ASN A 116 4.97 -5.60 19.13
N TRP A 117 4.98 -4.65 18.19
CA TRP A 117 5.82 -4.72 17.00
C TRP A 117 7.28 -4.44 17.33
N SER A 118 7.52 -3.36 18.09
CA SER A 118 8.86 -2.97 18.50
C SER A 118 8.81 -2.03 19.71
N PRO A 119 9.67 -2.22 20.72
CA PRO A 119 9.76 -1.31 21.87
C PRO A 119 10.22 0.10 21.46
N TYR A 120 10.82 0.27 20.30
CA TYR A 120 11.29 1.57 19.79
C TYR A 120 10.21 2.40 19.09
N MET A 121 9.01 1.87 18.93
CA MET A 121 7.90 2.60 18.32
C MET A 121 7.13 3.50 19.29
N VAL A 122 7.41 3.36 20.61
CA VAL A 122 6.73 4.10 21.69
C VAL A 122 7.77 4.66 22.64
N VAL A 123 7.66 5.95 22.97
CA VAL A 123 8.62 6.63 23.85
C VAL A 123 8.48 6.16 25.29
N ASP A 124 7.25 6.07 25.81
CA ASP A 124 6.93 5.60 27.16
C ASP A 124 6.18 4.26 27.07
N LEU A 125 6.97 3.18 26.98
CA LEU A 125 6.47 1.83 26.77
C LEU A 125 5.67 1.27 27.98
N GLU A 126 5.93 1.78 29.17
CA GLU A 126 5.30 1.30 30.40
C GLU A 126 3.94 1.96 30.66
N HIS A 127 3.76 3.21 30.25
CA HIS A 127 2.58 4.01 30.61
C HIS A 127 1.73 4.44 29.43
N THR A 128 2.15 4.12 28.18
CA THR A 128 1.37 4.47 26.99
C THR A 128 1.29 3.32 26.00
N VAL A 129 0.21 3.31 25.23
CA VAL A 129 0.01 2.35 24.13
C VAL A 129 -0.26 3.13 22.85
N TRP A 130 0.51 2.82 21.81
CA TRP A 130 0.32 3.35 20.47
C TRP A 130 -0.41 2.32 19.62
N ILE A 131 -1.61 2.68 19.14
CA ILE A 131 -2.44 1.82 18.30
C ILE A 131 -2.65 2.47 16.93
N GLY A 132 -2.71 1.66 15.88
CA GLY A 132 -3.09 2.08 14.54
C GLY A 132 -4.45 1.53 14.18
N LEU A 133 -5.38 2.40 13.79
CA LEU A 133 -6.74 2.06 13.39
C LEU A 133 -6.85 2.18 11.88
N GLU A 134 -7.30 1.14 11.18
CA GLU A 134 -7.37 1.12 9.72
C GLU A 134 -8.80 1.00 9.21
N TYR A 135 -9.16 1.93 8.34
CA TYR A 135 -10.48 2.06 7.73
C TYR A 135 -10.35 1.94 6.22
N PHE A 136 -10.94 0.88 5.65
CA PHE A 136 -10.97 0.70 4.20
C PHE A 136 -12.03 1.61 3.59
N CYS A 137 -11.62 2.43 2.65
CA CYS A 137 -12.47 3.39 1.95
C CYS A 137 -11.97 3.60 0.53
N ASN A 138 -12.64 4.43 -0.23
CA ASN A 138 -12.18 4.90 -1.52
C ASN A 138 -12.17 6.44 -1.53
N GLU A 139 -11.39 7.03 -2.42
CA GLU A 139 -11.42 8.47 -2.66
C GLU A 139 -12.85 8.92 -3.00
N GLY A 140 -13.36 9.93 -2.30
CA GLY A 140 -14.72 10.43 -2.42
C GLY A 140 -15.74 9.87 -1.42
N ASP A 141 -15.41 8.78 -0.71
CA ASP A 141 -16.26 8.23 0.34
C ASP A 141 -16.41 9.21 1.52
N LYS A 142 -17.46 9.01 2.33
CA LYS A 142 -17.70 9.82 3.53
C LYS A 142 -16.49 9.85 4.46
N LEU A 143 -15.89 8.68 4.74
CA LEU A 143 -14.69 8.56 5.59
C LEU A 143 -13.48 9.28 4.98
N TRP A 144 -13.32 9.17 3.66
CA TRP A 144 -12.23 9.81 2.94
C TRP A 144 -12.30 11.34 3.05
N ASN A 145 -13.51 11.89 2.97
CA ASN A 145 -13.74 13.34 2.93
C ASN A 145 -13.84 14.02 4.31
N MET A 146 -13.80 13.25 5.41
CA MET A 146 -13.72 13.83 6.74
C MET A 146 -12.43 14.64 6.92
N SER A 147 -12.50 15.78 7.61
CA SER A 147 -11.30 16.44 8.12
C SER A 147 -10.55 15.52 9.10
N ASP A 148 -9.29 15.81 9.38
CA ASP A 148 -8.50 14.99 10.32
C ASP A 148 -9.12 14.98 11.72
N GLN A 149 -9.69 16.10 12.15
CA GLN A 149 -10.37 16.17 13.44
C GLN A 149 -11.66 15.34 13.46
N GLU A 150 -12.50 15.45 12.42
CA GLU A 150 -13.74 14.66 12.33
C GLU A 150 -13.44 13.16 12.28
N PHE A 151 -12.40 12.78 11.54
CA PHE A 151 -12.00 11.39 11.46
C PHE A 151 -11.42 10.87 12.79
N SER A 152 -10.62 11.69 13.47
CA SER A 152 -10.10 11.38 14.81
C SER A 152 -11.24 11.18 15.81
N ASP A 153 -12.19 12.13 15.89
CA ASP A 153 -13.33 12.02 16.78
C ASP A 153 -14.18 10.78 16.50
N PHE A 154 -14.44 10.50 15.22
CA PHE A 154 -15.19 9.33 14.78
C PHE A 154 -14.50 8.02 15.20
N ALA A 155 -13.19 7.90 14.94
CA ALA A 155 -12.44 6.67 15.23
C ALA A 155 -12.24 6.46 16.74
N VAL A 156 -12.03 7.53 17.50
CA VAL A 156 -11.98 7.47 18.98
C VAL A 156 -13.32 7.04 19.56
N ASP A 157 -14.45 7.54 19.05
CA ASP A 157 -15.78 7.12 19.49
C ASP A 157 -16.02 5.63 19.19
N GLU A 158 -15.50 5.08 18.09
CA GLU A 158 -15.59 3.63 17.80
C GLU A 158 -14.78 2.77 18.78
N ILE A 159 -13.54 3.15 19.13
CA ILE A 159 -12.75 2.36 20.09
C ILE A 159 -13.27 2.47 21.52
N ILE A 160 -13.95 3.57 21.90
CA ILE A 160 -14.71 3.68 23.15
C ILE A 160 -15.88 2.71 23.10
N LYS A 161 -16.68 2.72 22.03
CA LYS A 161 -17.82 1.82 21.83
C LYS A 161 -17.42 0.35 21.89
N MET A 162 -16.22 0.01 21.39
CA MET A 162 -15.66 -1.35 21.47
C MET A 162 -15.10 -1.68 22.86
N GLY A 163 -15.06 -0.73 23.78
CA GLY A 163 -14.50 -0.91 25.13
C GLY A 163 -12.98 -1.03 25.15
N MET A 164 -12.30 -0.57 24.12
CA MET A 164 -10.83 -0.59 24.06
C MET A 164 -10.21 0.45 25.00
N ILE A 165 -10.87 1.59 25.17
CA ILE A 165 -10.59 2.65 26.15
C ILE A 165 -11.88 3.07 26.85
N ASP A 166 -11.78 3.78 27.97
CA ASP A 166 -12.96 4.18 28.74
C ASP A 166 -13.57 5.49 28.20
N SER A 167 -12.75 6.44 27.80
CA SER A 167 -13.20 7.77 27.39
C SER A 167 -12.15 8.49 26.53
N LYS A 168 -12.51 9.67 26.00
CA LYS A 168 -11.60 10.54 25.25
C LYS A 168 -10.42 11.08 26.08
N GLU A 169 -10.55 11.16 27.41
CA GLU A 169 -9.49 11.58 28.31
C GLU A 169 -8.31 10.57 28.36
N ASP A 170 -8.53 9.33 27.93
CA ASP A 170 -7.46 8.33 27.79
C ASP A 170 -6.58 8.60 26.56
N VAL A 171 -7.04 9.41 25.61
CA VAL A 171 -6.30 9.74 24.38
C VAL A 171 -5.32 10.88 24.67
N LEU A 172 -4.04 10.65 24.35
CA LEU A 172 -2.96 11.62 24.54
C LEU A 172 -2.65 12.38 23.25
N ASP A 173 -2.69 11.68 22.11
CA ASP A 173 -2.38 12.25 20.80
C ASP A 173 -3.00 11.41 19.68
N THR A 174 -3.23 12.03 18.52
CA THR A 174 -3.72 11.36 17.31
C THR A 174 -3.01 11.87 16.06
N HIS A 175 -2.81 10.98 15.09
CA HIS A 175 -2.26 11.34 13.79
C HIS A 175 -2.98 10.56 12.70
N SER A 176 -3.52 11.26 11.69
CA SER A 176 -4.23 10.64 10.57
C SER A 176 -3.42 10.66 9.28
N GLU A 177 -3.54 9.58 8.49
CA GLU A 177 -2.97 9.48 7.16
C GLU A 177 -3.99 8.89 6.18
N SER A 178 -4.00 9.41 4.96
CA SER A 178 -4.81 8.89 3.85
C SER A 178 -3.90 8.33 2.76
N VAL A 179 -4.07 7.07 2.43
CA VAL A 179 -3.22 6.38 1.45
C VAL A 179 -4.04 5.96 0.25
N LYS A 180 -3.75 6.59 -0.90
CA LYS A 180 -4.35 6.22 -2.19
C LYS A 180 -3.68 4.98 -2.76
N LYS A 181 -4.48 4.14 -3.44
CA LYS A 181 -4.00 2.94 -4.14
C LYS A 181 -3.17 2.02 -3.23
N ALA A 182 -3.59 1.91 -1.98
CA ALA A 182 -2.87 1.12 -0.97
C ALA A 182 -2.92 -0.38 -1.26
N TYR A 183 -4.05 -0.85 -1.79
CA TYR A 183 -4.29 -2.27 -2.05
C TYR A 183 -4.72 -2.49 -3.49
N PRO A 184 -3.91 -3.18 -4.32
CA PRO A 184 -4.36 -3.73 -5.60
C PRO A 184 -5.52 -4.70 -5.36
N ALA A 185 -6.62 -4.57 -6.09
CA ALA A 185 -7.78 -5.45 -5.98
C ALA A 185 -7.91 -6.35 -7.22
N TYR A 186 -8.50 -7.55 -7.05
CA TYR A 186 -8.46 -8.62 -8.05
C TYR A 186 -9.86 -8.87 -8.64
N PHE A 187 -10.46 -7.82 -9.20
CA PHE A 187 -11.74 -7.88 -9.90
C PHE A 187 -11.71 -6.97 -11.14
N ASP A 188 -12.83 -6.83 -11.86
CA ASP A 188 -12.96 -6.06 -13.10
C ASP A 188 -11.90 -6.48 -14.15
N THR A 189 -11.15 -5.53 -14.71
CA THR A 189 -10.16 -5.82 -15.76
C THR A 189 -8.97 -6.65 -15.29
N TYR A 190 -8.84 -6.94 -13.99
CA TYR A 190 -7.80 -7.82 -13.47
C TYR A 190 -7.86 -9.24 -14.07
N GLU A 191 -9.03 -9.72 -14.48
CA GLU A 191 -9.16 -11.00 -15.16
C GLU A 191 -8.32 -11.08 -16.45
N GLU A 192 -8.08 -9.94 -17.10
CA GLU A 192 -7.26 -9.81 -18.30
C GLU A 192 -5.81 -9.40 -18.02
N ILE A 193 -5.36 -9.36 -16.76
CA ILE A 193 -4.03 -8.83 -16.36
C ILE A 193 -2.88 -9.51 -17.10
N ASN A 194 -3.02 -10.82 -17.45
CA ASN A 194 -1.99 -11.55 -18.18
C ASN A 194 -1.72 -10.98 -19.58
N THR A 195 -2.73 -10.40 -20.24
CA THR A 195 -2.55 -9.71 -21.53
C THR A 195 -1.64 -8.49 -21.33
N LEU A 196 -1.91 -7.69 -20.29
CA LEU A 196 -1.11 -6.51 -19.95
C LEU A 196 0.33 -6.89 -19.57
N ILE A 197 0.50 -7.94 -18.75
CA ILE A 197 1.84 -8.46 -18.36
C ILE A 197 2.63 -8.90 -19.58
N HIS A 198 1.99 -9.62 -20.49
CA HIS A 198 2.65 -10.09 -21.72
C HIS A 198 3.16 -8.91 -22.56
N TRP A 199 2.35 -7.89 -22.75
CA TRP A 199 2.74 -6.69 -23.48
C TRP A 199 3.87 -5.93 -22.79
N LEU A 200 3.78 -5.69 -21.47
CA LEU A 200 4.84 -5.03 -20.69
C LEU A 200 6.16 -5.79 -20.72
N ASN A 201 6.10 -7.12 -20.72
CA ASN A 201 7.30 -7.96 -20.83
C ASN A 201 7.93 -7.92 -22.24
N GLY A 202 7.20 -7.47 -23.24
CA GLY A 202 7.73 -7.19 -24.59
C GLY A 202 8.62 -5.96 -24.66
N ILE A 203 8.50 -5.03 -23.70
CA ILE A 203 9.35 -3.83 -23.59
C ILE A 203 10.65 -4.24 -22.90
N ASP A 204 11.73 -4.36 -23.66
CA ASP A 204 12.96 -5.09 -23.26
C ASP A 204 13.71 -4.45 -22.08
N ASN A 205 13.64 -3.13 -21.89
CA ASN A 205 14.33 -2.39 -20.83
C ASN A 205 13.41 -1.88 -19.71
N LEU A 206 12.14 -2.32 -19.65
CA LEU A 206 11.18 -1.97 -18.59
C LEU A 206 10.92 -3.17 -17.70
N TYR A 207 10.99 -2.98 -16.39
CA TYR A 207 10.71 -3.99 -15.37
C TYR A 207 9.72 -3.45 -14.35
N CYS A 208 8.69 -4.24 -14.04
CA CYS A 208 7.66 -3.91 -13.04
C CYS A 208 7.91 -4.71 -11.75
N VAL A 209 8.05 -4.01 -10.61
CA VAL A 209 8.38 -4.61 -9.32
C VAL A 209 7.45 -4.14 -8.21
N GLY A 210 7.38 -4.93 -7.15
CA GLY A 210 6.67 -4.55 -5.93
C GLY A 210 5.15 -4.62 -6.06
N ARG A 211 4.46 -4.19 -4.99
CA ARG A 211 3.00 -4.30 -4.86
C ARG A 211 2.25 -3.61 -6.00
N ASN A 212 2.52 -2.34 -6.22
CA ASN A 212 1.77 -1.53 -7.18
C ASN A 212 2.27 -1.71 -8.62
N GLY A 213 3.58 -1.92 -8.80
CA GLY A 213 4.16 -2.14 -10.12
C GLY A 213 3.74 -3.47 -10.75
N GLN A 214 3.38 -4.45 -9.93
CA GLN A 214 2.86 -5.74 -10.40
C GLN A 214 1.35 -5.90 -10.22
N HIS A 215 0.66 -4.94 -9.64
CA HIS A 215 -0.73 -5.05 -9.22
C HIS A 215 -0.98 -6.36 -8.44
N ARG A 216 -0.13 -6.62 -7.44
CA ARG A 216 -0.13 -7.82 -6.59
C ARG A 216 -0.16 -7.43 -5.13
N TYR A 217 -0.82 -8.24 -4.31
CA TYR A 217 -0.83 -8.06 -2.84
C TYR A 217 0.51 -8.52 -2.25
N ASN A 218 1.57 -7.79 -2.60
CA ASN A 218 2.92 -8.07 -2.12
C ASN A 218 3.16 -7.41 -0.75
N ASN A 219 3.71 -8.16 0.19
CA ASN A 219 4.33 -7.63 1.40
C ASN A 219 5.73 -7.05 1.08
N ILE A 220 6.42 -6.51 2.07
CA ILE A 220 7.73 -5.88 1.89
C ILE A 220 8.75 -6.89 1.33
N ASP A 221 8.78 -8.11 1.88
CA ASP A 221 9.65 -9.20 1.44
C ASP A 221 9.42 -9.57 -0.03
N HIS A 222 8.18 -9.79 -0.45
CA HIS A 222 7.85 -10.02 -1.86
C HIS A 222 8.31 -8.85 -2.75
N SER A 223 8.09 -7.60 -2.32
CA SER A 223 8.50 -6.42 -3.07
C SER A 223 10.03 -6.34 -3.23
N MET A 224 10.78 -6.68 -2.19
CA MET A 224 12.25 -6.77 -2.23
C MET A 224 12.69 -7.90 -3.15
N CYS A 225 12.10 -9.10 -3.04
CA CYS A 225 12.44 -10.24 -3.87
C CYS A 225 12.21 -9.96 -5.36
N THR A 226 11.10 -9.30 -5.74
CA THR A 226 10.89 -8.92 -7.14
C THR A 226 12.01 -8.04 -7.67
N SER A 227 12.54 -7.13 -6.85
CA SER A 227 13.65 -6.25 -7.24
C SER A 227 14.98 -7.02 -7.37
N PHE A 228 15.23 -8.01 -6.48
CA PHE A 228 16.42 -8.87 -6.58
C PHE A 228 16.37 -9.72 -7.86
N GLU A 229 15.22 -10.28 -8.20
CA GLU A 229 15.05 -11.04 -9.45
C GLU A 229 15.28 -10.17 -10.69
N VAL A 230 14.82 -8.91 -10.70
CA VAL A 230 15.10 -7.97 -11.78
C VAL A 230 16.60 -7.73 -11.93
N VAL A 231 17.31 -7.42 -10.85
CA VAL A 231 18.76 -7.20 -10.88
C VAL A 231 19.50 -8.46 -11.36
N HIS A 232 19.08 -9.64 -10.87
CA HIS A 232 19.62 -10.91 -11.32
C HIS A 232 19.48 -11.08 -12.85
N ASN A 233 18.28 -10.81 -13.39
CA ASN A 233 18.03 -10.92 -14.82
C ASN A 233 18.89 -9.93 -15.64
N ILE A 234 18.98 -8.68 -15.20
CA ILE A 234 19.80 -7.66 -15.89
C ILE A 234 21.26 -8.05 -15.92
N VAL A 235 21.84 -8.43 -14.78
CA VAL A 235 23.27 -8.79 -14.67
C VAL A 235 23.64 -10.02 -15.48
N ASN A 236 22.71 -10.98 -15.58
CA ASN A 236 22.95 -12.24 -16.30
C ASN A 236 22.40 -12.26 -17.74
N GLY A 237 21.85 -11.14 -18.23
CA GLY A 237 21.26 -11.03 -19.57
C GLY A 237 20.06 -11.95 -19.80
N ILE A 238 19.29 -12.26 -18.73
CA ILE A 238 18.13 -13.14 -18.79
C ILE A 238 16.92 -12.34 -19.29
N ARG A 239 16.33 -12.75 -20.41
CA ARG A 239 15.16 -12.07 -21.00
C ARG A 239 13.83 -12.57 -20.45
N ASP A 240 13.78 -13.83 -20.01
CA ASP A 240 12.58 -14.37 -19.35
C ASP A 240 12.35 -13.65 -18.01
N ARG A 241 11.13 -13.22 -17.80
CA ARG A 241 10.72 -12.46 -16.60
C ARG A 241 9.75 -13.24 -15.72
N SER A 242 9.56 -14.52 -16.01
CA SER A 242 8.65 -15.36 -15.23
C SER A 242 9.04 -15.46 -13.76
N ASN A 243 10.34 -15.48 -13.44
CA ASN A 243 10.86 -15.48 -12.08
C ASN A 243 10.39 -14.24 -11.30
N ILE A 244 10.37 -13.05 -11.92
CA ILE A 244 9.94 -11.77 -11.29
C ILE A 244 8.44 -11.83 -10.95
N TRP A 245 7.61 -12.33 -11.88
CA TRP A 245 6.16 -12.40 -11.69
C TRP A 245 5.72 -13.56 -10.80
N ASN A 246 6.56 -14.57 -10.62
CA ASN A 246 6.28 -15.76 -9.80
C ASN A 246 6.76 -15.63 -8.34
N VAL A 247 7.31 -14.49 -7.92
CA VAL A 247 7.68 -14.23 -6.51
C VAL A 247 6.45 -14.36 -5.61
N ASN A 248 5.30 -13.84 -6.05
CA ASN A 248 4.01 -14.02 -5.37
C ASN A 248 2.97 -14.49 -6.37
N THR A 249 2.39 -15.66 -6.12
CA THR A 249 1.37 -16.29 -6.97
C THR A 249 -0.03 -16.25 -6.38
N GLU A 250 -0.25 -15.54 -5.25
CA GLU A 250 -1.58 -15.36 -4.65
C GLU A 250 -2.55 -14.72 -5.64
N LYS A 251 -3.75 -15.30 -5.72
CA LYS A 251 -4.84 -14.84 -6.59
C LYS A 251 -6.05 -14.33 -5.80
N GLU A 252 -6.00 -14.38 -4.47
CA GLU A 252 -7.09 -13.96 -3.60
C GLU A 252 -6.76 -12.62 -2.94
N TYR A 253 -7.80 -11.79 -2.83
CA TYR A 253 -7.73 -10.50 -2.15
C TYR A 253 -8.33 -10.66 -0.75
N HIS A 254 -7.50 -10.51 0.28
CA HIS A 254 -7.87 -10.81 1.66
C HIS A 254 -8.47 -9.63 2.44
N GLU A 255 -8.50 -8.42 1.86
CA GLU A 255 -8.88 -7.18 2.54
C GLU A 255 -10.31 -6.71 2.21
N ALA A 256 -11.20 -7.64 1.83
CA ALA A 256 -12.61 -7.31 1.64
C ALA A 256 -13.38 -7.47 2.96
N LYS A 257 -13.96 -6.39 3.45
CA LYS A 257 -15.00 -6.46 4.48
C LYS A 257 -16.33 -6.70 3.78
N ASN A 258 -16.87 -7.92 3.90
CA ASN A 258 -18.21 -8.29 3.43
C ASN A 258 -19.29 -7.70 4.32
#